data_8015100f133d78e0248dc52f9f767f36
#
_entry.id   8015100f133d78e0248dc52f9f767f36
#
_cell.length_a   1.000
_cell.length_b   1.000
_cell.length_c   1.000
_cell.angle_alpha   90.00
_cell.angle_beta   90.00
_cell.angle_gamma   90.00
#
_symmetry.space_group_name_H-M   'P 1'
#
loop_
_entity.id
_entity.type
_entity.pdbx_description
1 polymer ?
#
loop_
_entity_poly.entity_id
_entity_poly.type
_entity_poly.pdbx_seq_one_letter_code
_entity_poly.pdbx_strand_id
1 'polypeptide(L)'
;VEVEAEGAWSGTLRLSADGRVWEREVSLAAGLQTVELDAGLEQPRLWWSRGLGGQHLYTFRAELLASGRQAAARQARTGLRSIRLVREKDEWGTSFYFELNGVPVFAKGANHIPLDSFVTRVTRERYEHEIASAALSNMNMLRVWGGGIYEDDAFYELCDEYGILVWQDFMFACSLYPGDEAFLANVRAEAEQNVKRLRNHPSIALWCGNNEIDTAWSHYLEDAGWGWKKNYSPELREKLWADYEALFHELLPEVVGRLAPEADYWPSSPMQALTRDANQHAGKRTSSGDIHYWGVWHEAEPFERYTLNLGRFMSEYGFQSFPEARTVRSYAGEREMELLSDVMLSHQRHPSGNKLIKRYQSMYLPEPKDFVSFLSVSQVLQGEAMKYAIEAHRRRKPFCMGTLYWQMDDCWPVASWASMDYFGRWKAIQYYAKRSMKDVMVSIDGTKEGEVDIHIVSDVPEPIDGTLHAALYDFDGKLLKRFSAQAKVEANATAVVWSSSVDGLLEGADPKRTVLKADLAADGRVLDSKLHYFVPAKDIKLSKAMVTIREVAGSNGTAFTLETDTLAKQVALFAEAEGVFSDNWFDLIPGIPVTVEFLGRGAAGRAFAPASPGRITVQSFADWIEL
;
A
#
# COMPACT_ATOMS: atom_id res chain seq x y z
N VAL A 1 16.73 -25.08 -16.61
CA VAL A 1 18.04 -24.43 -16.47
C VAL A 1 18.54 -24.03 -17.85
N GLU A 2 18.88 -22.75 -18.06
CA GLU A 2 19.57 -22.28 -19.27
C GLU A 2 21.08 -22.53 -19.10
N VAL A 3 21.71 -23.18 -20.09
CA VAL A 3 23.12 -23.53 -20.09
C VAL A 3 23.76 -23.05 -21.39
N GLU A 4 24.84 -22.29 -21.28
CA GLU A 4 25.69 -21.94 -22.42
C GLU A 4 26.94 -22.81 -22.41
N ALA A 5 27.19 -23.54 -23.51
CA ALA A 5 28.33 -24.41 -23.68
C ALA A 5 29.23 -23.90 -24.82
N GLU A 6 30.55 -23.77 -24.57
CA GLU A 6 31.50 -23.34 -25.58
C GLU A 6 31.72 -24.40 -26.69
N GLY A 7 31.44 -25.67 -26.40
CA GLY A 7 31.56 -26.80 -27.32
C GLY A 7 30.63 -27.95 -26.90
N ALA A 8 30.68 -29.06 -27.63
CA ALA A 8 29.93 -30.26 -27.28
C ALA A 8 30.34 -30.74 -25.86
N TRP A 9 29.34 -30.92 -24.98
CA TRP A 9 29.57 -31.33 -23.61
C TRP A 9 28.58 -32.43 -23.20
N SER A 10 29.01 -33.38 -22.39
CA SER A 10 28.15 -34.44 -21.85
C SER A 10 28.45 -34.65 -20.36
N GLY A 11 27.40 -34.87 -19.55
CA GLY A 11 27.52 -35.09 -18.13
C GLY A 11 26.14 -35.14 -17.46
N THR A 12 26.11 -34.93 -16.16
CA THR A 12 24.89 -34.98 -15.35
C THR A 12 24.47 -33.58 -14.94
N LEU A 13 23.22 -33.22 -15.20
CA LEU A 13 22.54 -32.10 -14.50
C LEU A 13 22.00 -32.64 -13.19
N ARG A 14 22.47 -32.11 -12.08
CA ARG A 14 21.97 -32.38 -10.72
C ARG A 14 21.22 -31.15 -10.22
N LEU A 15 19.99 -31.35 -9.73
CA LEU A 15 19.21 -30.36 -9.01
C LEU A 15 19.07 -30.83 -7.56
N SER A 16 19.29 -29.94 -6.59
CA SER A 16 19.07 -30.23 -5.17
C SER A 16 18.27 -29.13 -4.50
N ALA A 17 17.37 -29.52 -3.57
CA ALA A 17 16.62 -28.62 -2.70
C ALA A 17 16.14 -29.37 -1.47
N ASP A 18 16.23 -28.76 -0.29
CA ASP A 18 15.70 -29.27 0.99
C ASP A 18 16.12 -30.72 1.29
N GLY A 19 17.39 -31.05 1.01
CA GLY A 19 17.97 -32.39 1.20
C GLY A 19 17.59 -33.44 0.16
N ARG A 20 16.81 -33.10 -0.85
CA ARG A 20 16.46 -33.96 -1.99
C ARG A 20 17.35 -33.68 -3.18
N VAL A 21 17.56 -34.69 -4.03
CA VAL A 21 18.40 -34.61 -5.23
C VAL A 21 17.68 -35.28 -6.39
N TRP A 22 17.71 -34.61 -7.54
CA TRP A 22 17.25 -35.13 -8.83
C TRP A 22 18.39 -35.01 -9.84
N GLU A 23 18.54 -36.01 -10.68
CA GLU A 23 19.63 -36.06 -11.66
C GLU A 23 19.09 -36.46 -13.04
N ARG A 24 19.74 -35.91 -14.06
CA ARG A 24 19.49 -36.24 -15.48
C ARG A 24 20.78 -36.17 -16.25
N GLU A 25 21.07 -37.24 -17.04
CA GLU A 25 22.15 -37.20 -18.03
C GLU A 25 21.77 -36.23 -19.15
N VAL A 26 22.71 -35.37 -19.51
CA VAL A 26 22.52 -34.33 -20.52
C VAL A 26 23.68 -34.30 -21.50
N SER A 27 23.35 -34.06 -22.77
CA SER A 27 24.30 -33.80 -23.84
C SER A 27 23.95 -32.45 -24.46
N LEU A 28 24.94 -31.54 -24.47
CA LEU A 28 24.82 -30.17 -24.94
C LEU A 28 25.61 -29.98 -26.20
N ALA A 29 25.07 -29.29 -27.20
CA ALA A 29 25.85 -28.74 -28.30
C ALA A 29 26.50 -27.42 -27.89
N ALA A 30 27.33 -26.84 -28.74
CA ALA A 30 27.80 -25.47 -28.53
C ALA A 30 26.64 -24.44 -28.58
N GLY A 31 26.71 -23.42 -27.73
CA GLY A 31 25.73 -22.34 -27.65
C GLY A 31 24.76 -22.46 -26.45
N LEU A 32 23.75 -21.59 -26.42
CA LEU A 32 22.77 -21.50 -25.36
C LEU A 32 21.65 -22.54 -25.56
N GLN A 33 21.35 -23.33 -24.53
CA GLN A 33 20.32 -24.36 -24.54
C GLN A 33 19.56 -24.38 -23.23
N THR A 34 18.28 -24.74 -23.29
CA THR A 34 17.45 -25.00 -22.10
C THR A 34 17.43 -26.49 -21.81
N VAL A 35 17.75 -26.86 -20.56
CA VAL A 35 17.62 -28.23 -20.05
C VAL A 35 16.51 -28.26 -19.01
N GLU A 36 15.53 -29.14 -19.21
CA GLU A 36 14.43 -29.34 -18.28
C GLU A 36 14.71 -30.57 -17.40
N LEU A 37 14.37 -30.47 -16.13
CA LEU A 37 14.44 -31.53 -15.14
C LEU A 37 13.23 -31.44 -14.22
N ASP A 38 12.40 -32.48 -14.22
CA ASP A 38 11.26 -32.56 -13.31
C ASP A 38 11.71 -32.90 -11.88
N ALA A 39 11.30 -32.07 -10.94
CA ALA A 39 11.64 -32.20 -9.52
C ALA A 39 10.36 -32.25 -8.68
N GLY A 40 9.94 -33.46 -8.27
CA GLY A 40 8.75 -33.64 -7.43
C GLY A 40 9.04 -33.39 -5.95
N LEU A 41 8.25 -32.54 -5.32
CA LEU A 41 8.22 -32.36 -3.86
C LEU A 41 6.90 -32.87 -3.31
N GLU A 42 6.96 -33.90 -2.47
CA GLU A 42 5.76 -34.40 -1.77
C GLU A 42 5.45 -33.51 -0.58
N GLN A 43 4.19 -33.07 -0.46
CA GLN A 43 3.69 -32.20 0.61
C GLN A 43 4.56 -30.94 0.78
N PRO A 44 4.71 -30.09 -0.26
CA PRO A 44 5.55 -28.92 -0.18
C PRO A 44 4.98 -27.92 0.82
N ARG A 45 5.87 -27.23 1.54
CA ARG A 45 5.50 -26.04 2.31
C ARG A 45 5.25 -24.90 1.35
N LEU A 46 4.04 -24.36 1.36
CA LEU A 46 3.67 -23.27 0.46
C LEU A 46 4.19 -21.92 0.97
N TRP A 47 4.48 -21.03 0.03
CA TRP A 47 4.71 -19.62 0.31
C TRP A 47 3.36 -18.89 0.37
N TRP A 48 3.20 -18.04 1.37
CA TRP A 48 2.01 -17.22 1.58
C TRP A 48 2.37 -15.75 1.68
N SER A 49 1.47 -14.88 1.26
CA SER A 49 1.60 -13.45 1.55
C SER A 49 1.41 -13.19 3.06
N ARG A 50 1.94 -12.05 3.50
CA ARG A 50 1.74 -11.57 4.87
C ARG A 50 0.25 -11.59 5.24
N GLY A 51 -0.06 -12.10 6.44
CA GLY A 51 -1.42 -12.22 6.99
C GLY A 51 -2.11 -13.56 6.67
N LEU A 52 -1.67 -14.33 5.67
CA LEU A 52 -2.28 -15.60 5.29
C LEU A 52 -1.45 -16.84 5.70
N GLY A 53 -0.16 -16.67 5.95
CA GLY A 53 0.69 -17.79 6.34
C GLY A 53 2.18 -17.46 6.32
N GLY A 54 3.02 -18.48 6.36
CA GLY A 54 4.47 -18.34 6.40
C GLY A 54 5.11 -18.17 5.01
N GLN A 55 6.21 -17.44 4.92
CA GLN A 55 6.97 -17.17 3.70
C GLN A 55 8.06 -18.22 3.51
N HIS A 56 7.66 -19.48 3.21
CA HIS A 56 8.63 -20.55 3.03
C HIS A 56 9.31 -20.44 1.66
N LEU A 57 10.65 -20.32 1.69
CA LEU A 57 11.49 -20.21 0.49
C LEU A 57 12.42 -21.43 0.39
N TYR A 58 12.38 -22.10 -0.77
CA TYR A 58 13.30 -23.16 -1.14
C TYR A 58 14.52 -22.58 -1.86
N THR A 59 15.69 -23.11 -1.57
CA THR A 59 16.90 -22.85 -2.34
C THR A 59 17.17 -24.03 -3.25
N PHE A 60 16.95 -23.85 -4.54
CA PHE A 60 17.31 -24.82 -5.56
C PHE A 60 18.75 -24.58 -6.02
N ARG A 61 19.57 -25.63 -6.03
CA ARG A 61 20.92 -25.62 -6.55
C ARG A 61 21.02 -26.55 -7.76
N ALA A 62 21.32 -25.99 -8.92
CA ALA A 62 21.60 -26.73 -10.14
C ALA A 62 23.13 -26.83 -10.34
N GLU A 63 23.63 -28.03 -10.63
CA GLU A 63 25.02 -28.32 -10.86
C GLU A 63 25.19 -29.13 -12.17
N LEU A 64 26.13 -28.74 -12.98
CA LEU A 64 26.60 -29.56 -14.11
C LEU A 64 27.84 -30.33 -13.67
N LEU A 65 27.79 -31.64 -13.78
CA LEU A 65 28.84 -32.55 -13.34
C LEU A 65 29.44 -33.29 -14.53
N ALA A 66 30.75 -33.12 -14.77
CA ALA A 66 31.52 -33.91 -15.72
C ALA A 66 32.33 -34.96 -14.97
N SER A 67 32.09 -36.25 -15.23
CA SER A 67 32.76 -37.36 -14.51
C SER A 67 32.75 -37.19 -12.99
N GLY A 68 31.61 -36.75 -12.42
CA GLY A 68 31.41 -36.52 -10.99
C GLY A 68 32.05 -35.24 -10.44
N ARG A 69 32.70 -34.41 -11.26
CA ARG A 69 33.27 -33.12 -10.85
C ARG A 69 32.38 -31.98 -11.33
N GLN A 70 32.16 -31.00 -10.45
CA GLN A 70 31.37 -29.79 -10.79
C GLN A 70 32.07 -28.97 -11.86
N ALA A 71 31.41 -28.82 -13.02
CA ALA A 71 31.82 -27.93 -14.11
C ALA A 71 31.18 -26.51 -13.93
N ALA A 72 29.93 -26.46 -13.54
CA ALA A 72 29.22 -25.20 -13.28
C ALA A 72 28.15 -25.42 -12.18
N ALA A 73 27.75 -24.35 -11.51
CA ALA A 73 26.62 -24.37 -10.57
C ALA A 73 25.93 -23.02 -10.52
N ARG A 74 24.60 -23.03 -10.27
CA ARG A 74 23.79 -21.85 -9.98
C ARG A 74 22.76 -22.18 -8.91
N GLN A 75 22.41 -21.17 -8.12
CA GLN A 75 21.33 -21.26 -7.14
C GLN A 75 20.21 -20.31 -7.51
N ALA A 76 18.97 -20.71 -7.21
CA ALA A 76 17.78 -19.87 -7.25
C ALA A 76 16.97 -20.11 -5.99
N ARG A 77 16.49 -19.04 -5.37
CA ARG A 77 15.60 -19.10 -4.21
C ARG A 77 14.19 -18.77 -4.70
N THR A 78 13.21 -19.58 -4.36
CA THR A 78 11.81 -19.36 -4.75
C THR A 78 10.86 -19.96 -3.73
N GLY A 79 9.63 -19.45 -3.66
CA GLY A 79 8.53 -20.02 -2.90
C GLY A 79 7.57 -20.78 -3.81
N LEU A 80 7.04 -21.89 -3.33
CA LEU A 80 6.04 -22.66 -4.06
C LEU A 80 4.64 -22.13 -3.72
N ARG A 81 3.92 -21.68 -4.73
CA ARG A 81 2.56 -21.15 -4.60
C ARG A 81 1.83 -21.23 -5.95
N SER A 82 0.50 -21.15 -5.93
CA SER A 82 -0.30 -20.72 -7.07
C SER A 82 -0.81 -19.30 -6.82
N ILE A 83 -0.82 -18.46 -7.85
CA ILE A 83 -1.45 -17.14 -7.80
C ILE A 83 -2.10 -16.85 -9.14
N ARG A 84 -3.29 -16.24 -9.12
CA ARG A 84 -3.97 -15.80 -10.33
C ARG A 84 -4.76 -14.52 -10.07
N LEU A 85 -4.92 -13.71 -11.10
CA LEU A 85 -5.84 -12.58 -11.14
C LEU A 85 -7.23 -13.11 -11.57
N VAL A 86 -8.18 -13.16 -10.64
CA VAL A 86 -9.53 -13.65 -10.89
C VAL A 86 -10.38 -12.57 -11.52
N ARG A 87 -10.83 -12.82 -12.76
CA ARG A 87 -11.72 -11.95 -13.53
C ARG A 87 -12.93 -12.78 -14.02
N GLU A 88 -13.87 -13.01 -13.14
CA GLU A 88 -15.07 -13.81 -13.38
C GLU A 88 -16.32 -12.95 -13.23
N LYS A 89 -17.38 -13.27 -13.99
CA LYS A 89 -18.66 -12.57 -13.86
C LYS A 89 -19.33 -12.91 -12.55
N ASP A 90 -19.84 -11.88 -11.87
CA ASP A 90 -20.62 -11.97 -10.65
C ASP A 90 -21.86 -11.07 -10.72
N GLU A 91 -22.60 -10.93 -9.61
CA GLU A 91 -23.81 -10.11 -9.51
C GLU A 91 -23.58 -8.59 -9.74
N TRP A 92 -22.34 -8.10 -9.60
CA TRP A 92 -21.99 -6.69 -9.77
C TRP A 92 -21.30 -6.38 -11.11
N GLY A 93 -20.79 -7.40 -11.84
CA GLY A 93 -20.08 -7.20 -13.10
C GLY A 93 -19.01 -8.26 -13.35
N THR A 94 -17.73 -7.86 -13.33
CA THR A 94 -16.58 -8.79 -13.47
C THR A 94 -15.62 -8.54 -12.30
N SER A 95 -15.33 -9.58 -11.54
CA SER A 95 -14.41 -9.52 -10.40
C SER A 95 -13.01 -9.09 -10.84
N PHE A 96 -12.24 -8.55 -9.90
CA PHE A 96 -10.83 -8.25 -10.09
C PHE A 96 -10.12 -8.39 -8.73
N TYR A 97 -9.55 -9.55 -8.48
CA TYR A 97 -8.83 -9.84 -7.23
C TYR A 97 -7.81 -10.95 -7.41
N PHE A 98 -6.84 -11.02 -6.52
CA PHE A 98 -5.84 -12.08 -6.49
C PHE A 98 -6.34 -13.26 -5.67
N GLU A 99 -6.10 -14.46 -6.18
CA GLU A 99 -6.28 -15.72 -5.45
C GLU A 99 -4.91 -16.37 -5.27
N LEU A 100 -4.49 -16.54 -4.02
CA LEU A 100 -3.22 -17.17 -3.63
C LEU A 100 -3.48 -18.52 -2.99
N ASN A 101 -2.95 -19.59 -3.58
CA ASN A 101 -3.15 -20.97 -3.10
C ASN A 101 -4.63 -21.33 -2.87
N GLY A 102 -5.52 -20.82 -3.73
CA GLY A 102 -6.96 -21.04 -3.63
C GLY A 102 -7.69 -20.12 -2.64
N VAL A 103 -7.01 -19.16 -2.01
CA VAL A 103 -7.60 -18.20 -1.07
C VAL A 103 -7.70 -16.81 -1.71
N PRO A 104 -8.90 -16.20 -1.78
CA PRO A 104 -9.04 -14.82 -2.23
C PRO A 104 -8.31 -13.86 -1.29
N VAL A 105 -7.51 -12.96 -1.86
CA VAL A 105 -6.71 -11.98 -1.12
C VAL A 105 -7.33 -10.60 -1.26
N PHE A 106 -7.62 -9.92 -0.15
CA PHE A 106 -7.81 -8.49 -0.19
C PHE A 106 -6.44 -7.80 -0.24
N ALA A 107 -6.08 -7.22 -1.39
CA ALA A 107 -4.81 -6.52 -1.56
C ALA A 107 -4.81 -5.19 -0.79
N LYS A 108 -3.84 -5.02 0.12
CA LYS A 108 -3.68 -3.83 0.98
C LYS A 108 -2.27 -3.29 0.83
N GLY A 109 -2.12 -2.03 0.45
CA GLY A 109 -0.79 -1.47 0.35
C GLY A 109 -0.72 -0.11 -0.32
N ALA A 110 0.35 0.10 -1.05
CA ALA A 110 0.67 1.38 -1.68
C ALA A 110 1.41 1.18 -3.02
N ASN A 111 1.54 2.28 -3.75
CA ASN A 111 2.40 2.37 -4.92
C ASN A 111 3.82 2.72 -4.49
N HIS A 112 4.79 1.97 -4.97
CA HIS A 112 6.22 2.19 -4.79
C HIS A 112 6.78 2.98 -5.98
N ILE A 113 7.60 4.00 -5.69
CA ILE A 113 8.43 4.74 -6.65
C ILE A 113 9.90 4.55 -6.29
N PRO A 114 10.88 4.91 -7.15
CA PRO A 114 12.29 4.81 -6.76
C PRO A 114 12.61 5.59 -5.48
N LEU A 115 13.31 4.95 -4.53
CA LEU A 115 13.67 5.52 -3.22
C LEU A 115 14.66 6.69 -3.30
N ASP A 116 15.29 6.92 -4.43
CA ASP A 116 16.22 8.03 -4.65
C ASP A 116 16.21 8.44 -6.13
N SER A 117 16.32 9.74 -6.40
CA SER A 117 16.50 10.26 -7.76
C SER A 117 17.80 9.76 -8.41
N PHE A 118 18.78 9.36 -7.59
CA PHE A 118 20.02 8.70 -8.02
C PHE A 118 20.00 7.25 -7.55
N VAL A 119 19.40 6.38 -8.34
CA VAL A 119 19.07 4.99 -7.98
C VAL A 119 20.26 4.18 -7.44
N THR A 120 21.50 4.51 -7.86
CA THR A 120 22.72 3.87 -7.35
C THR A 120 23.04 4.20 -5.89
N ARG A 121 22.32 5.12 -5.24
CA ARG A 121 22.43 5.42 -3.79
C ARG A 121 21.54 4.52 -2.95
N VAL A 122 20.61 3.81 -3.57
CA VAL A 122 19.70 2.92 -2.85
C VAL A 122 20.48 1.67 -2.41
N THR A 123 20.50 1.41 -1.11
CA THR A 123 21.16 0.23 -0.53
C THR A 123 20.11 -0.81 -0.12
N ARG A 124 20.56 -2.06 0.12
CA ARG A 124 19.68 -3.12 0.64
C ARG A 124 18.98 -2.70 1.92
N GLU A 125 19.64 -1.95 2.80
CA GLU A 125 19.08 -1.49 4.07
C GLU A 125 17.94 -0.48 3.86
N ARG A 126 18.00 0.35 2.80
CA ARG A 126 16.89 1.24 2.44
C ARG A 126 15.68 0.48 1.94
N TYR A 127 15.87 -0.51 1.06
CA TYR A 127 14.80 -1.43 0.64
C TYR A 127 14.23 -2.20 1.82
N GLU A 128 15.08 -2.75 2.70
CA GLU A 128 14.62 -3.49 3.87
C GLU A 128 13.79 -2.62 4.82
N HIS A 129 14.19 -1.38 5.04
CA HIS A 129 13.43 -0.43 5.84
C HIS A 129 12.03 -0.16 5.26
N GLU A 130 11.93 0.02 3.95
CA GLU A 130 10.64 0.21 3.27
C GLU A 130 9.76 -1.03 3.34
N ILE A 131 10.26 -2.17 2.93
CA ILE A 131 9.49 -3.42 2.90
C ILE A 131 9.05 -3.84 4.30
N ALA A 132 9.93 -3.71 5.29
CA ALA A 132 9.58 -3.95 6.69
C ALA A 132 8.54 -2.94 7.20
N SER A 133 8.61 -1.66 6.78
CA SER A 133 7.60 -0.65 7.09
C SER A 133 6.24 -1.01 6.50
N ALA A 134 6.20 -1.49 5.26
CA ALA A 134 4.99 -2.00 4.62
C ALA A 134 4.40 -3.17 5.43
N ALA A 135 5.23 -4.17 5.77
CA ALA A 135 4.81 -5.34 6.54
C ALA A 135 4.31 -4.97 7.95
N LEU A 136 5.02 -4.07 8.67
CA LEU A 136 4.61 -3.56 9.98
C LEU A 136 3.33 -2.74 9.93
N SER A 137 3.02 -2.16 8.77
CA SER A 137 1.79 -1.40 8.54
C SER A 137 0.64 -2.25 8.00
N ASN A 138 0.75 -3.58 8.13
CA ASN A 138 -0.29 -4.53 7.71
C ASN A 138 -0.54 -4.58 6.20
N MET A 139 0.38 -4.06 5.39
CA MET A 139 0.34 -4.20 3.95
C MET A 139 0.73 -5.61 3.51
N ASN A 140 0.16 -6.07 2.40
CA ASN A 140 0.47 -7.34 1.78
C ASN A 140 0.78 -7.21 0.28
N MET A 141 0.74 -5.99 -0.27
CA MET A 141 1.06 -5.71 -1.67
C MET A 141 1.71 -4.33 -1.84
N LEU A 142 2.69 -4.26 -2.75
CA LEU A 142 3.20 -3.02 -3.31
C LEU A 142 3.10 -3.07 -4.83
N ARG A 143 2.76 -1.94 -5.47
CA ARG A 143 2.84 -1.79 -6.91
C ARG A 143 4.10 -1.02 -7.26
N VAL A 144 4.99 -1.65 -8.03
CA VAL A 144 6.16 -0.98 -8.63
C VAL A 144 5.66 -0.22 -9.86
N TRP A 145 5.59 1.09 -9.74
CA TRP A 145 4.99 2.00 -10.72
C TRP A 145 5.85 2.14 -11.99
N GLY A 146 5.19 2.13 -13.14
CA GLY A 146 5.83 2.16 -14.46
C GLY A 146 6.56 3.45 -14.84
N GLY A 147 6.44 4.52 -14.06
CA GLY A 147 7.23 5.74 -14.19
C GLY A 147 8.57 5.71 -13.43
N GLY A 148 8.94 4.56 -12.87
CA GLY A 148 10.17 4.34 -12.11
C GLY A 148 11.20 3.50 -12.86
N ILE A 149 11.70 2.48 -12.18
CA ILE A 149 12.67 1.51 -12.68
C ILE A 149 12.25 0.09 -12.30
N TYR A 150 12.79 -0.93 -12.96
CA TYR A 150 12.82 -2.28 -12.38
C TYR A 150 13.85 -2.26 -11.25
N GLU A 151 13.37 -2.50 -10.02
CA GLU A 151 14.21 -2.38 -8.82
C GLU A 151 15.35 -3.40 -8.78
N ASP A 152 16.32 -3.20 -7.87
CA ASP A 152 17.39 -4.16 -7.60
C ASP A 152 16.81 -5.50 -7.09
N ASP A 153 17.52 -6.60 -7.30
CA ASP A 153 17.12 -7.93 -6.84
C ASP A 153 16.81 -7.96 -5.34
N ALA A 154 17.50 -7.13 -4.55
CA ALA A 154 17.27 -7.01 -3.11
C ALA A 154 15.85 -6.61 -2.76
N PHE A 155 15.19 -5.75 -3.56
CA PHE A 155 13.79 -5.38 -3.34
C PHE A 155 12.86 -6.60 -3.42
N TYR A 156 13.00 -7.38 -4.48
CA TYR A 156 12.15 -8.57 -4.71
C TYR A 156 12.45 -9.70 -3.73
N GLU A 157 13.74 -9.93 -3.38
CA GLU A 157 14.13 -10.87 -2.34
C GLU A 157 13.48 -10.53 -0.99
N LEU A 158 13.46 -9.25 -0.63
CA LEU A 158 12.82 -8.77 0.59
C LEU A 158 11.30 -8.91 0.53
N CYS A 159 10.67 -8.62 -0.61
CA CYS A 159 9.24 -8.89 -0.80
C CYS A 159 8.91 -10.38 -0.61
N ASP A 160 9.75 -11.28 -1.12
CA ASP A 160 9.62 -12.72 -0.89
C ASP A 160 9.72 -13.10 0.60
N GLU A 161 10.67 -12.50 1.33
CA GLU A 161 10.93 -12.75 2.74
C GLU A 161 9.84 -12.20 3.67
N TYR A 162 9.30 -11.03 3.35
CA TYR A 162 8.27 -10.36 4.15
C TYR A 162 6.83 -10.71 3.73
N GLY A 163 6.67 -11.45 2.63
CA GLY A 163 5.35 -11.84 2.12
C GLY A 163 4.58 -10.69 1.48
N ILE A 164 5.27 -9.75 0.86
CA ILE A 164 4.66 -8.63 0.14
C ILE A 164 4.49 -9.01 -1.33
N LEU A 165 3.25 -9.11 -1.79
CA LEU A 165 2.93 -9.30 -3.20
C LEU A 165 3.38 -8.07 -4.01
N VAL A 166 3.85 -8.30 -5.22
CA VAL A 166 4.32 -7.25 -6.13
C VAL A 166 3.44 -7.22 -7.38
N TRP A 167 2.78 -6.09 -7.60
CA TRP A 167 2.22 -5.72 -8.89
C TRP A 167 3.32 -5.00 -9.66
N GLN A 168 3.87 -5.62 -10.69
CA GLN A 168 5.01 -5.11 -11.45
C GLN A 168 4.55 -4.46 -12.75
N ASP A 169 4.64 -3.13 -12.84
CA ASP A 169 4.51 -2.44 -14.12
C ASP A 169 5.77 -2.64 -14.97
N PHE A 170 5.61 -2.76 -16.30
CA PHE A 170 6.67 -2.42 -17.23
C PHE A 170 6.90 -0.90 -17.21
N MET A 171 8.12 -0.45 -17.52
CA MET A 171 8.53 0.95 -17.32
C MET A 171 7.96 1.89 -18.39
N PHE A 172 6.64 1.97 -18.44
CA PHE A 172 5.86 2.86 -19.31
C PHE A 172 4.79 3.60 -18.50
N ALA A 173 4.74 4.94 -18.59
CA ALA A 173 3.79 5.74 -17.83
C ALA A 173 3.44 7.05 -18.54
N CYS A 174 2.15 7.40 -18.53
CA CYS A 174 1.64 8.74 -18.84
C CYS A 174 2.21 9.39 -20.13
N SER A 175 2.52 8.57 -21.15
CA SER A 175 3.07 9.04 -22.43
C SER A 175 2.71 8.09 -23.56
N LEU A 176 2.80 8.55 -24.81
CA LEU A 176 2.70 7.71 -25.99
C LEU A 176 4.10 7.24 -26.39
N TYR A 177 4.20 6.01 -26.86
CA TYR A 177 5.46 5.38 -27.24
C TYR A 177 5.45 4.98 -28.71
N PRO A 178 6.64 4.95 -29.39
CA PRO A 178 6.74 4.51 -30.78
C PRO A 178 6.38 3.05 -30.96
N GLY A 179 5.79 2.72 -32.12
CA GLY A 179 5.52 1.34 -32.54
C GLY A 179 6.38 0.89 -33.73
N ASP A 180 7.52 1.58 -34.01
CA ASP A 180 8.43 1.14 -35.06
C ASP A 180 9.20 -0.12 -34.65
N GLU A 181 9.67 -0.87 -35.65
CA GLU A 181 10.34 -2.17 -35.45
C GLU A 181 11.55 -2.07 -34.53
N ALA A 182 12.36 -1.01 -34.63
CA ALA A 182 13.56 -0.86 -33.83
C ALA A 182 13.24 -0.64 -32.37
N PHE A 183 12.23 0.19 -32.07
CA PHE A 183 11.75 0.43 -30.71
C PHE A 183 11.14 -0.83 -30.10
N LEU A 184 10.25 -1.51 -30.83
CA LEU A 184 9.60 -2.75 -30.36
C LEU A 184 10.64 -3.87 -30.12
N ALA A 185 11.67 -3.99 -30.97
CA ALA A 185 12.75 -4.95 -30.76
C ALA A 185 13.54 -4.67 -29.48
N ASN A 186 13.82 -3.40 -29.18
CA ASN A 186 14.49 -2.99 -27.94
C ASN A 186 13.62 -3.27 -26.70
N VAL A 187 12.33 -2.93 -26.76
CA VAL A 187 11.38 -3.25 -25.68
C VAL A 187 11.28 -4.75 -25.44
N ARG A 188 11.24 -5.55 -26.51
CA ARG A 188 11.24 -7.02 -26.40
C ARG A 188 12.45 -7.52 -25.62
N ALA A 189 13.64 -7.05 -25.95
CA ALA A 189 14.87 -7.45 -25.28
C ALA A 189 14.86 -7.07 -23.79
N GLU A 190 14.41 -5.86 -23.45
CA GLU A 190 14.25 -5.39 -22.08
C GLU A 190 13.22 -6.24 -21.30
N ALA A 191 12.04 -6.47 -21.89
CA ALA A 191 10.98 -7.27 -21.27
C ALA A 191 11.45 -8.71 -21.02
N GLU A 192 12.09 -9.36 -22.02
CA GLU A 192 12.62 -10.71 -21.87
C GLU A 192 13.66 -10.82 -20.75
N GLN A 193 14.55 -9.85 -20.65
CA GLN A 193 15.57 -9.82 -19.61
C GLN A 193 14.93 -9.71 -18.22
N ASN A 194 14.00 -8.76 -18.02
CA ASN A 194 13.40 -8.51 -16.73
C ASN A 194 12.40 -9.62 -16.31
N VAL A 195 11.61 -10.15 -17.23
CA VAL A 195 10.73 -11.29 -16.93
C VAL A 195 11.57 -12.52 -16.54
N LYS A 196 12.64 -12.84 -17.23
CA LYS A 196 13.57 -13.94 -16.85
C LYS A 196 14.21 -13.72 -15.49
N ARG A 197 14.59 -12.48 -15.17
CA ARG A 197 15.18 -12.11 -13.87
C ARG A 197 14.20 -12.29 -12.73
N LEU A 198 12.95 -11.88 -12.91
CA LEU A 198 11.97 -11.73 -11.82
C LEU A 198 10.97 -12.89 -11.69
N ARG A 199 10.77 -13.72 -12.72
CA ARG A 199 9.74 -14.77 -12.75
C ARG A 199 9.81 -15.82 -11.63
N ASN A 200 10.99 -15.97 -10.99
CA ASN A 200 11.17 -16.92 -9.90
C ASN A 200 10.84 -16.36 -8.51
N HIS A 201 10.56 -15.05 -8.40
CA HIS A 201 10.14 -14.45 -7.14
C HIS A 201 8.67 -14.79 -6.86
N PRO A 202 8.35 -15.50 -5.76
CA PRO A 202 6.96 -15.86 -5.43
C PRO A 202 6.10 -14.63 -5.12
N SER A 203 6.71 -13.50 -4.79
CA SER A 203 6.05 -12.22 -4.56
C SER A 203 5.40 -11.64 -5.81
N ILE A 204 5.93 -11.89 -7.03
CA ILE A 204 5.36 -11.35 -8.28
C ILE A 204 3.93 -11.90 -8.47
N ALA A 205 2.95 -11.00 -8.39
CA ALA A 205 1.53 -11.31 -8.48
C ALA A 205 0.93 -10.95 -9.85
N LEU A 206 1.44 -9.90 -10.50
CA LEU A 206 0.92 -9.39 -11.76
C LEU A 206 2.00 -8.67 -12.55
N TRP A 207 1.99 -8.86 -13.85
CA TRP A 207 2.69 -8.00 -14.81
C TRP A 207 1.70 -7.02 -15.42
N CYS A 208 2.02 -5.72 -15.40
CA CYS A 208 1.16 -4.67 -15.95
C CYS A 208 1.89 -3.88 -17.04
N GLY A 209 1.24 -3.69 -18.18
CA GLY A 209 1.87 -3.09 -19.35
C GLY A 209 2.28 -1.63 -19.15
N ASN A 210 1.41 -0.81 -18.57
CA ASN A 210 1.70 0.61 -18.38
C ASN A 210 0.83 1.28 -17.31
N ASN A 211 1.27 2.47 -16.89
CA ASN A 211 0.49 3.39 -16.08
C ASN A 211 -0.25 4.41 -16.94
N GLU A 212 -1.58 4.41 -16.86
CA GLU A 212 -2.54 5.45 -17.29
C GLU A 212 -2.62 5.76 -18.79
N ILE A 213 -1.93 5.03 -19.69
CA ILE A 213 -1.95 5.37 -21.12
C ILE A 213 -3.32 5.09 -21.74
N ASP A 214 -3.97 3.96 -21.41
CA ASP A 214 -5.30 3.60 -21.90
C ASP A 214 -6.33 4.69 -21.52
N THR A 215 -6.39 5.03 -20.24
CA THR A 215 -7.35 6.04 -19.72
C THR A 215 -7.01 7.45 -20.20
N ALA A 216 -5.73 7.80 -20.34
CA ALA A 216 -5.32 9.12 -20.84
C ALA A 216 -5.68 9.34 -22.31
N TRP A 217 -5.58 8.28 -23.13
CA TRP A 217 -5.94 8.34 -24.54
C TRP A 217 -7.44 8.13 -24.76
N SER A 218 -8.06 7.12 -24.07
CA SER A 218 -9.48 6.78 -24.20
C SER A 218 -9.94 6.66 -25.66
N HIS A 219 -9.28 5.80 -26.45
CA HIS A 219 -9.39 5.72 -27.91
C HIS A 219 -10.84 5.66 -28.40
N TYR A 220 -11.65 4.80 -27.80
CA TYR A 220 -13.03 4.53 -28.22
C TYR A 220 -14.06 5.57 -27.75
N LEU A 221 -13.64 6.62 -27.04
CA LEU A 221 -14.49 7.69 -26.50
C LEU A 221 -14.00 9.06 -27.00
N GLU A 222 -14.76 9.72 -27.87
CA GLU A 222 -14.30 10.95 -28.54
C GLU A 222 -13.94 12.09 -27.55
N ASP A 223 -14.81 12.35 -26.57
CA ASP A 223 -14.66 13.46 -25.61
C ASP A 223 -14.10 13.03 -24.24
N ALA A 224 -13.41 11.90 -24.17
CA ALA A 224 -12.83 11.39 -22.94
C ALA A 224 -11.28 11.41 -22.97
N GLY A 225 -10.68 11.01 -21.83
CA GLY A 225 -9.24 11.02 -21.63
C GLY A 225 -8.71 12.39 -21.20
N TRP A 226 -7.40 12.57 -21.32
CA TRP A 226 -6.71 13.79 -20.89
C TRP A 226 -6.61 14.87 -21.97
N GLY A 227 -7.35 14.71 -23.07
CA GLY A 227 -7.37 15.65 -24.18
C GLY A 227 -6.20 15.50 -25.15
N TRP A 228 -5.34 14.51 -25.01
CA TRP A 228 -4.18 14.30 -25.90
C TRP A 228 -4.57 14.17 -27.36
N LYS A 229 -5.67 13.46 -27.65
CA LYS A 229 -6.18 13.25 -29.02
C LYS A 229 -6.38 14.55 -29.81
N LYS A 230 -6.72 15.65 -29.13
CA LYS A 230 -6.98 16.96 -29.77
C LYS A 230 -5.76 17.53 -30.49
N ASN A 231 -4.56 17.07 -30.16
CA ASN A 231 -3.31 17.53 -30.75
C ASN A 231 -2.92 16.79 -32.04
N TYR A 232 -3.69 15.76 -32.46
CA TYR A 232 -3.34 14.88 -33.57
C TYR A 232 -4.47 14.77 -34.60
N SER A 233 -4.08 14.61 -35.92
CA SER A 233 -5.05 14.31 -36.96
C SER A 233 -5.70 12.94 -36.77
N PRO A 234 -6.88 12.68 -37.38
CA PRO A 234 -7.52 11.36 -37.27
C PRO A 234 -6.60 10.19 -37.66
N GLU A 235 -5.86 10.35 -38.79
CA GLU A 235 -4.93 9.31 -39.28
C GLU A 235 -3.80 9.04 -38.29
N LEU A 236 -3.28 10.09 -37.64
CA LEU A 236 -2.23 9.95 -36.66
C LEU A 236 -2.77 9.35 -35.34
N ARG A 237 -4.01 9.64 -34.97
CA ARG A 237 -4.67 9.00 -33.82
C ARG A 237 -4.77 7.47 -33.99
N GLU A 238 -5.20 7.02 -35.18
CA GLU A 238 -5.26 5.59 -35.48
C GLU A 238 -3.87 4.93 -35.45
N LYS A 239 -2.86 5.60 -36.02
CA LYS A 239 -1.49 5.09 -35.94
C LYS A 239 -0.99 4.97 -34.52
N LEU A 240 -1.15 6.01 -33.69
CA LEU A 240 -0.70 6.01 -32.30
C LEU A 240 -1.41 4.94 -31.45
N TRP A 241 -2.69 4.67 -31.76
CA TRP A 241 -3.42 3.61 -31.11
C TRP A 241 -2.95 2.21 -31.57
N ALA A 242 -2.67 2.05 -32.85
CA ALA A 242 -2.08 0.81 -33.37
C ALA A 242 -0.69 0.53 -32.73
N ASP A 243 0.14 1.57 -32.57
CA ASP A 243 1.43 1.47 -31.87
C ASP A 243 1.23 1.05 -30.40
N TYR A 244 0.23 1.61 -29.73
CA TYR A 244 -0.16 1.22 -28.36
C TYR A 244 -0.59 -0.25 -28.28
N GLU A 245 -1.46 -0.71 -29.17
CA GLU A 245 -1.93 -2.10 -29.19
C GLU A 245 -0.78 -3.07 -29.48
N ALA A 246 0.08 -2.76 -30.47
CA ALA A 246 1.24 -3.58 -30.79
C ALA A 246 2.17 -3.78 -29.59
N LEU A 247 2.37 -2.75 -28.77
CA LEU A 247 3.22 -2.82 -27.59
C LEU A 247 2.52 -3.51 -26.41
N PHE A 248 1.34 -3.02 -25.99
CA PHE A 248 0.71 -3.40 -24.73
C PHE A 248 -0.28 -4.55 -24.84
N HIS A 249 -0.85 -4.79 -26.03
CA HIS A 249 -1.80 -5.88 -26.25
C HIS A 249 -1.23 -7.07 -27.05
N GLU A 250 -0.04 -6.92 -27.65
CA GLU A 250 0.58 -7.99 -28.44
C GLU A 250 1.95 -8.38 -27.94
N LEU A 251 2.96 -7.47 -27.95
CA LEU A 251 4.35 -7.77 -27.63
C LEU A 251 4.54 -8.19 -26.16
N LEU A 252 4.11 -7.34 -25.21
CA LEU A 252 4.35 -7.60 -23.78
C LEU A 252 3.61 -8.85 -23.28
N PRO A 253 2.31 -9.08 -23.58
CA PRO A 253 1.64 -10.32 -23.19
C PRO A 253 2.24 -11.57 -23.85
N GLU A 254 2.76 -11.48 -25.09
CA GLU A 254 3.49 -12.60 -25.71
C GLU A 254 4.75 -12.94 -24.93
N VAL A 255 5.55 -11.94 -24.55
CA VAL A 255 6.78 -12.15 -23.77
C VAL A 255 6.46 -12.77 -22.42
N VAL A 256 5.47 -12.22 -21.68
CA VAL A 256 5.07 -12.77 -20.38
C VAL A 256 4.54 -14.20 -20.54
N GLY A 257 3.60 -14.45 -21.45
CA GLY A 257 3.02 -15.78 -21.67
C GLY A 257 4.03 -16.85 -22.08
N ARG A 258 5.09 -16.47 -22.79
CA ARG A 258 6.18 -17.38 -23.19
C ARG A 258 7.18 -17.64 -22.07
N LEU A 259 7.54 -16.63 -21.28
CA LEU A 259 8.63 -16.74 -20.30
C LEU A 259 8.15 -17.01 -18.86
N ALA A 260 6.92 -16.67 -18.55
CA ALA A 260 6.26 -16.87 -17.26
C ALA A 260 4.79 -17.28 -17.45
N PRO A 261 4.53 -18.49 -18.04
CA PRO A 261 3.19 -18.90 -18.49
C PRO A 261 2.15 -19.00 -17.39
N GLU A 262 2.57 -19.07 -16.14
CA GLU A 262 1.70 -19.11 -14.93
C GLU A 262 1.37 -17.70 -14.40
N ALA A 263 1.93 -16.64 -14.99
CA ALA A 263 1.75 -15.27 -14.52
C ALA A 263 0.65 -14.55 -15.32
N ASP A 264 -0.16 -13.79 -14.61
CA ASP A 264 -1.15 -12.91 -15.24
C ASP A 264 -0.53 -11.64 -15.80
N TYR A 265 -1.14 -11.13 -16.88
CA TYR A 265 -0.80 -9.86 -17.51
C TYR A 265 -2.03 -8.96 -17.63
N TRP A 266 -1.85 -7.66 -17.31
CA TRP A 266 -2.85 -6.60 -17.44
C TRP A 266 -2.30 -5.45 -18.28
N PRO A 267 -2.91 -5.06 -19.41
CA PRO A 267 -2.28 -4.15 -20.38
C PRO A 267 -2.04 -2.73 -19.87
N SER A 268 -2.93 -2.20 -19.03
CA SER A 268 -2.83 -0.84 -18.50
C SER A 268 -3.51 -0.74 -17.13
N SER A 269 -2.97 0.06 -16.24
CA SER A 269 -3.61 0.44 -14.98
C SER A 269 -3.85 1.96 -14.99
N PRO A 270 -5.12 2.46 -14.88
CA PRO A 270 -6.33 1.67 -14.78
C PRO A 270 -6.88 1.25 -16.14
N MET A 271 -7.61 0.13 -16.15
CA MET A 271 -8.38 -0.31 -17.30
C MET A 271 -9.61 -1.10 -16.82
N GLN A 272 -10.75 -1.00 -17.53
CA GLN A 272 -11.98 -1.67 -17.11
C GLN A 272 -12.08 -3.10 -17.65
N ALA A 273 -11.79 -3.31 -18.92
CA ALA A 273 -11.95 -4.61 -19.57
C ALA A 273 -11.09 -4.75 -20.83
N LEU A 274 -10.99 -5.96 -21.38
CA LEU A 274 -10.29 -6.28 -22.64
C LEU A 274 -11.30 -6.40 -23.79
N THR A 275 -12.07 -5.33 -24.06
CA THR A 275 -13.23 -5.40 -24.97
C THR A 275 -12.98 -4.78 -26.33
N ARG A 276 -11.94 -3.95 -26.49
CA ARG A 276 -11.65 -3.16 -27.69
C ARG A 276 -12.85 -2.30 -28.14
N ASP A 277 -13.55 -1.74 -27.17
CA ASP A 277 -14.64 -0.77 -27.34
C ASP A 277 -14.67 0.24 -26.17
N ALA A 278 -15.69 1.09 -26.10
CA ALA A 278 -15.83 2.11 -25.06
C ALA A 278 -15.79 1.56 -23.62
N ASN A 279 -16.11 0.28 -23.43
CA ASN A 279 -16.09 -0.37 -22.11
C ASN A 279 -14.67 -0.79 -21.67
N GLN A 280 -13.64 -0.62 -22.50
CA GLN A 280 -12.26 -0.90 -22.13
C GLN A 280 -11.74 0.13 -21.13
N HIS A 281 -12.12 1.38 -21.30
CA HIS A 281 -11.54 2.52 -20.59
C HIS A 281 -12.12 2.66 -19.17
N ALA A 282 -11.25 2.83 -18.19
CA ALA A 282 -11.66 3.03 -16.80
C ALA A 282 -12.32 4.41 -16.59
N GLY A 283 -13.35 4.43 -15.73
CA GLY A 283 -14.02 5.64 -15.27
C GLY A 283 -13.87 5.81 -13.75
N LYS A 284 -14.57 6.80 -13.18
CA LYS A 284 -14.58 7.04 -11.72
C LYS A 284 -15.27 5.91 -10.92
N ARG A 285 -16.10 5.11 -11.58
CA ARG A 285 -16.82 3.96 -11.01
C ARG A 285 -16.80 2.86 -12.03
N THR A 286 -16.36 1.69 -11.64
CA THR A 286 -16.42 0.53 -12.51
C THR A 286 -16.92 -0.68 -11.76
N SER A 287 -17.60 -1.57 -12.48
CA SER A 287 -17.98 -2.89 -12.00
C SER A 287 -17.00 -3.98 -12.47
N SER A 288 -15.88 -3.58 -13.05
CA SER A 288 -14.82 -4.47 -13.54
C SER A 288 -13.48 -3.74 -13.61
N GLY A 289 -12.38 -4.49 -13.65
CA GLY A 289 -11.03 -3.94 -13.73
C GLY A 289 -10.60 -3.16 -12.50
N ASP A 290 -9.67 -2.22 -12.70
CA ASP A 290 -9.11 -1.37 -11.65
C ASP A 290 -9.37 0.12 -11.89
N ILE A 291 -9.23 0.93 -10.84
CA ILE A 291 -9.51 2.36 -10.86
C ILE A 291 -8.34 3.15 -10.29
N HIS A 292 -8.01 4.27 -10.95
CA HIS A 292 -7.29 5.40 -10.39
C HIS A 292 -8.30 6.53 -10.09
N TYR A 293 -8.60 6.75 -8.80
CA TYR A 293 -9.55 7.76 -8.40
C TYR A 293 -8.86 9.00 -7.82
N TRP A 294 -8.87 10.08 -8.59
CA TRP A 294 -8.22 11.34 -8.27
C TRP A 294 -9.17 12.53 -8.09
N GLY A 295 -10.47 12.29 -8.02
CA GLY A 295 -11.46 13.35 -7.75
C GLY A 295 -11.22 14.03 -6.41
N VAL A 296 -10.97 13.26 -5.36
CA VAL A 296 -10.36 13.79 -4.14
C VAL A 296 -8.89 14.01 -4.42
N TRP A 297 -8.41 15.19 -4.32
CA TRP A 297 -7.13 15.79 -4.65
C TRP A 297 -7.17 16.64 -5.92
N HIS A 298 -7.09 16.09 -7.13
CA HIS A 298 -6.98 16.90 -8.38
C HIS A 298 -8.22 17.75 -8.66
N GLU A 299 -9.42 17.23 -8.41
CA GLU A 299 -10.68 17.94 -8.63
C GLU A 299 -11.20 18.64 -7.36
N ALA A 300 -10.46 18.52 -6.25
CA ALA A 300 -10.82 19.06 -4.94
C ALA A 300 -12.21 18.61 -4.46
N GLU A 301 -12.63 17.39 -4.82
CA GLU A 301 -13.84 16.74 -4.31
C GLU A 301 -13.68 16.44 -2.81
N PRO A 302 -14.76 16.48 -2.02
CA PRO A 302 -14.70 16.17 -0.59
C PRO A 302 -14.42 14.69 -0.31
N PHE A 303 -13.92 14.36 0.89
CA PHE A 303 -13.51 13.00 1.28
C PHE A 303 -14.63 11.98 1.16
N GLU A 304 -15.88 12.38 1.35
CA GLU A 304 -17.08 11.54 1.21
C GLU A 304 -17.19 10.89 -0.18
N ARG A 305 -16.52 11.48 -1.19
CA ARG A 305 -16.48 10.92 -2.55
C ARG A 305 -15.74 9.59 -2.64
N TYR A 306 -14.84 9.27 -1.71
CA TYR A 306 -14.21 7.95 -1.63
C TYR A 306 -15.21 6.81 -1.40
N THR A 307 -16.36 7.08 -0.74
CA THR A 307 -17.40 6.06 -0.54
C THR A 307 -18.29 5.85 -1.76
N LEU A 308 -18.31 6.82 -2.67
CA LEU A 308 -19.18 6.84 -3.85
C LEU A 308 -18.44 6.44 -5.13
N ASN A 309 -17.16 6.77 -5.23
CA ASN A 309 -16.32 6.52 -6.42
C ASN A 309 -15.33 5.40 -6.11
N LEU A 310 -15.79 4.18 -6.22
CA LEU A 310 -14.99 2.98 -6.00
C LEU A 310 -15.40 1.89 -7.00
N GLY A 311 -14.53 0.91 -7.17
CA GLY A 311 -14.67 -0.21 -8.09
C GLY A 311 -14.15 -1.51 -7.52
N ARG A 312 -13.84 -2.43 -8.40
CA ARG A 312 -13.41 -3.78 -8.02
C ARG A 312 -12.02 -3.81 -7.37
N PHE A 313 -11.16 -2.85 -7.76
CA PHE A 313 -9.82 -2.68 -7.23
C PHE A 313 -9.39 -1.21 -7.36
N MET A 314 -8.98 -0.61 -6.26
CA MET A 314 -8.52 0.78 -6.20
C MET A 314 -6.99 0.79 -6.25
N SER A 315 -6.43 0.80 -7.44
CA SER A 315 -4.99 0.69 -7.70
C SER A 315 -4.23 2.00 -7.51
N GLU A 316 -4.93 3.15 -7.64
CA GLU A 316 -4.41 4.46 -7.22
C GLU A 316 -5.51 5.38 -6.68
N TYR A 317 -5.16 6.11 -5.65
CA TYR A 317 -5.83 7.28 -5.08
C TYR A 317 -4.86 7.87 -4.07
N GLY A 318 -4.98 9.14 -3.71
CA GLY A 318 -3.97 9.68 -2.79
C GLY A 318 -4.31 11.08 -2.29
N PHE A 319 -3.54 11.52 -1.29
CA PHE A 319 -3.62 12.83 -0.70
C PHE A 319 -2.24 13.28 -0.23
N GLN A 320 -1.91 14.57 -0.34
CA GLN A 320 -0.59 15.07 0.04
C GLN A 320 -0.53 15.62 1.47
N SER A 321 0.67 15.58 2.03
CA SER A 321 1.08 16.40 3.16
C SER A 321 2.54 16.80 3.07
N PHE A 322 2.94 17.77 3.89
CA PHE A 322 4.35 18.00 4.18
C PHE A 322 4.92 16.88 5.05
N PRO A 323 6.23 16.58 4.97
CA PRO A 323 6.92 15.77 5.96
C PRO A 323 7.07 16.54 7.28
N GLU A 324 7.67 15.91 8.29
CA GLU A 324 7.93 16.57 9.57
C GLU A 324 8.91 17.76 9.46
N ALA A 325 8.86 18.65 10.44
CA ALA A 325 9.64 19.88 10.43
C ALA A 325 11.16 19.68 10.27
N ARG A 326 11.76 18.60 10.84
CA ARG A 326 13.19 18.31 10.67
C ARG A 326 13.55 17.95 9.23
N THR A 327 12.64 17.30 8.48
CA THR A 327 12.82 17.01 7.06
C THR A 327 12.71 18.29 6.24
N VAL A 328 11.73 19.14 6.52
CA VAL A 328 11.59 20.45 5.85
C VAL A 328 12.83 21.32 6.08
N ARG A 329 13.36 21.36 7.30
CA ARG A 329 14.58 22.10 7.61
C ARG A 329 15.86 21.57 6.96
N SER A 330 15.81 20.37 6.36
CA SER A 330 16.97 19.87 5.58
C SER A 330 17.14 20.59 4.24
N TYR A 331 16.10 21.28 3.75
CA TYR A 331 16.13 21.99 2.47
C TYR A 331 15.67 23.46 2.54
N ALA A 332 15.12 23.90 3.67
CA ALA A 332 14.60 25.25 3.85
C ALA A 332 15.19 25.91 5.11
N GLY A 333 15.64 27.15 4.96
CA GLY A 333 16.02 28.01 6.10
C GLY A 333 14.79 28.65 6.74
N GLU A 334 14.99 29.33 7.89
CA GLU A 334 13.87 29.93 8.65
C GLU A 334 13.07 30.98 7.84
N ARG A 335 13.70 31.66 6.86
CA ARG A 335 13.02 32.64 6.01
C ARG A 335 12.13 32.00 4.95
N GLU A 336 12.42 30.77 4.58
CA GLU A 336 11.67 29.99 3.60
C GLU A 336 10.56 29.14 4.24
N MET A 337 10.43 29.16 5.58
CA MET A 337 9.38 28.43 6.33
C MET A 337 8.01 29.11 6.17
N GLU A 338 7.55 29.21 4.93
CA GLU A 338 6.26 29.77 4.51
C GLU A 338 5.66 28.94 3.39
N LEU A 339 4.35 28.74 3.42
CA LEU A 339 3.61 27.85 2.51
C LEU A 339 3.89 28.08 1.01
N LEU A 340 4.07 29.32 0.61
CA LEU A 340 4.23 29.73 -0.78
C LEU A 340 5.63 30.32 -1.09
N SER A 341 6.62 30.07 -0.22
CA SER A 341 7.99 30.45 -0.55
C SER A 341 8.49 29.67 -1.77
N ASP A 342 9.44 30.22 -2.51
CA ASP A 342 10.00 29.58 -3.71
C ASP A 342 10.58 28.21 -3.39
N VAL A 343 11.20 28.04 -2.21
CA VAL A 343 11.72 26.75 -1.75
C VAL A 343 10.60 25.74 -1.54
N MET A 344 9.51 26.10 -0.85
CA MET A 344 8.38 25.20 -0.64
C MET A 344 7.63 24.86 -1.94
N LEU A 345 7.59 25.77 -2.90
CA LEU A 345 7.03 25.51 -4.23
C LEU A 345 7.93 24.60 -5.08
N SER A 346 9.25 24.72 -4.94
CA SER A 346 10.23 23.84 -5.60
C SER A 346 10.20 22.42 -5.02
N HIS A 347 10.05 22.29 -3.69
CA HIS A 347 9.95 21.03 -2.97
C HIS A 347 8.49 20.55 -2.86
N GLN A 348 7.77 20.52 -4.00
CA GLN A 348 6.37 20.08 -4.11
C GLN A 348 6.17 19.25 -5.37
N ARG A 349 5.60 18.05 -5.21
CA ARG A 349 5.38 17.10 -6.33
C ARG A 349 4.22 17.47 -7.24
N HIS A 350 3.41 18.46 -6.89
CA HIS A 350 2.24 18.87 -7.67
C HIS A 350 2.21 20.42 -7.84
N PRO A 351 1.97 20.95 -9.04
CA PRO A 351 2.05 22.41 -9.29
C PRO A 351 1.18 23.28 -8.38
N SER A 352 0.06 22.75 -7.90
CA SER A 352 -0.86 23.43 -6.99
C SER A 352 -0.93 22.78 -5.60
N GLY A 353 -0.03 21.86 -5.28
CA GLY A 353 -0.14 21.01 -4.08
C GLY A 353 -0.25 21.77 -2.77
N ASN A 354 0.59 22.78 -2.54
CA ASN A 354 0.54 23.60 -1.34
C ASN A 354 -0.80 24.31 -1.16
N LYS A 355 -1.37 24.84 -2.25
CA LYS A 355 -2.69 25.49 -2.24
C LYS A 355 -3.82 24.48 -2.01
N LEU A 356 -3.72 23.29 -2.59
CA LEU A 356 -4.70 22.22 -2.37
C LEU A 356 -4.68 21.71 -0.92
N ILE A 357 -3.51 21.48 -0.33
CA ILE A 357 -3.40 21.11 1.08
C ILE A 357 -4.08 22.18 1.96
N LYS A 358 -3.79 23.48 1.71
CA LYS A 358 -4.40 24.57 2.46
C LYS A 358 -5.92 24.63 2.27
N ARG A 359 -6.41 24.45 1.04
CA ARG A 359 -7.85 24.40 0.75
C ARG A 359 -8.54 23.31 1.55
N TYR A 360 -8.04 22.08 1.51
CA TYR A 360 -8.63 20.96 2.25
C TYR A 360 -8.49 21.15 3.76
N GLN A 361 -7.36 21.70 4.25
CA GLN A 361 -7.22 22.03 5.66
C GLN A 361 -8.35 22.94 6.13
N SER A 362 -8.65 24.00 5.38
CA SER A 362 -9.73 24.94 5.72
C SER A 362 -11.15 24.30 5.63
N MET A 363 -11.31 23.23 4.82
CA MET A 363 -12.58 22.49 4.76
C MET A 363 -12.81 21.62 6.00
N TYR A 364 -11.77 20.96 6.51
CA TYR A 364 -11.91 19.87 7.49
C TYR A 364 -11.34 20.16 8.86
N LEU A 365 -10.35 21.05 8.98
CA LEU A 365 -9.59 21.26 10.21
C LEU A 365 -9.53 22.74 10.59
N PRO A 366 -9.41 23.07 11.89
CA PRO A 366 -9.16 24.43 12.37
C PRO A 366 -7.87 25.02 11.80
N GLU A 367 -7.72 26.34 11.90
CA GLU A 367 -6.53 27.07 11.45
C GLU A 367 -5.31 26.73 12.31
N PRO A 368 -4.17 26.38 11.70
CA PRO A 368 -2.91 26.20 12.42
C PRO A 368 -2.33 27.53 12.91
N LYS A 369 -1.63 27.52 14.04
CA LYS A 369 -1.01 28.70 14.67
C LYS A 369 0.07 29.34 13.81
N ASP A 370 0.85 28.52 13.12
CA ASP A 370 2.01 28.93 12.31
C ASP A 370 2.31 27.86 11.25
N PHE A 371 3.32 28.09 10.40
CA PHE A 371 3.68 27.17 9.35
C PHE A 371 4.25 25.84 9.89
N VAL A 372 4.97 25.83 11.01
CA VAL A 372 5.48 24.59 11.62
C VAL A 372 4.31 23.72 12.11
N SER A 373 3.33 24.34 12.73
CA SER A 373 2.05 23.70 13.11
C SER A 373 1.30 23.20 11.88
N PHE A 374 1.29 23.98 10.78
CA PHE A 374 0.68 23.55 9.51
C PHE A 374 1.30 22.28 8.96
N LEU A 375 2.62 22.05 9.12
CA LEU A 375 3.25 20.80 8.69
C LEU A 375 2.60 19.59 9.40
N SER A 376 2.43 19.65 10.72
CA SER A 376 1.78 18.59 11.51
C SER A 376 0.30 18.43 11.16
N VAL A 377 -0.44 19.55 11.06
CA VAL A 377 -1.87 19.54 10.68
C VAL A 377 -2.07 18.97 9.28
N SER A 378 -1.15 19.23 8.33
CA SER A 378 -1.21 18.63 6.99
C SER A 378 -1.06 17.10 7.01
N GLN A 379 -0.24 16.56 7.92
CA GLN A 379 -0.10 15.11 8.10
C GLN A 379 -1.35 14.47 8.69
N VAL A 380 -1.99 15.13 9.66
CA VAL A 380 -3.30 14.70 10.19
C VAL A 380 -4.33 14.68 9.06
N LEU A 381 -4.39 15.73 8.25
CA LEU A 381 -5.32 15.84 7.12
C LEU A 381 -5.13 14.70 6.11
N GLN A 382 -3.89 14.40 5.72
CA GLN A 382 -3.56 13.27 4.86
C GLN A 382 -3.97 11.94 5.50
N GLY A 383 -3.67 11.75 6.78
CA GLY A 383 -4.02 10.54 7.53
C GLY A 383 -5.53 10.30 7.58
N GLU A 384 -6.32 11.33 7.88
CA GLU A 384 -7.79 11.23 7.90
C GLU A 384 -8.36 10.94 6.50
N ALA A 385 -7.86 11.61 5.44
CA ALA A 385 -8.29 11.35 4.06
C ALA A 385 -8.05 9.88 3.66
N MET A 386 -6.85 9.35 3.94
CA MET A 386 -6.50 7.99 3.57
C MET A 386 -7.19 6.93 4.42
N LYS A 387 -7.36 7.17 5.72
CA LYS A 387 -8.21 6.33 6.57
C LYS A 387 -9.62 6.21 5.99
N TYR A 388 -10.20 7.35 5.62
CA TYR A 388 -11.55 7.41 5.05
C TYR A 388 -11.66 6.53 3.79
N ALA A 389 -10.71 6.66 2.87
CA ALA A 389 -10.65 5.87 1.65
C ALA A 389 -10.45 4.37 1.93
N ILE A 390 -9.39 4.00 2.67
CA ILE A 390 -9.03 2.60 2.94
C ILE A 390 -10.18 1.87 3.62
N GLU A 391 -10.80 2.48 4.63
CA GLU A 391 -11.91 1.86 5.36
C GLU A 391 -13.16 1.73 4.49
N ALA A 392 -13.47 2.73 3.64
CA ALA A 392 -14.58 2.66 2.69
C ALA A 392 -14.40 1.51 1.68
N HIS A 393 -13.18 1.36 1.11
CA HIS A 393 -12.87 0.27 0.18
C HIS A 393 -13.02 -1.10 0.87
N ARG A 394 -12.49 -1.25 2.07
CA ARG A 394 -12.51 -2.51 2.81
C ARG A 394 -13.91 -2.91 3.28
N ARG A 395 -14.77 -1.95 3.65
CA ARG A 395 -16.19 -2.23 3.96
C ARG A 395 -16.98 -2.77 2.77
N ARG A 396 -16.49 -2.56 1.54
CA ARG A 396 -17.16 -3.02 0.30
C ARG A 396 -16.74 -4.41 -0.16
N LYS A 397 -15.97 -5.15 0.62
CA LYS A 397 -15.66 -6.56 0.37
C LYS A 397 -16.97 -7.40 0.28
N PRO A 398 -17.13 -8.34 -0.69
CA PRO A 398 -16.17 -8.74 -1.71
C PRO A 398 -16.26 -7.95 -3.03
N PHE A 399 -17.09 -6.90 -3.13
CA PHE A 399 -17.17 -6.08 -4.34
C PHE A 399 -15.81 -5.43 -4.67
N CYS A 400 -15.21 -4.73 -3.71
CA CYS A 400 -13.87 -4.18 -3.80
C CYS A 400 -12.89 -5.12 -3.10
N MET A 401 -11.82 -5.54 -3.80
CA MET A 401 -10.84 -6.50 -3.28
C MET A 401 -9.39 -5.99 -3.34
N GLY A 402 -9.19 -4.68 -3.50
CA GLY A 402 -7.87 -4.09 -3.44
C GLY A 402 -7.87 -2.60 -3.16
N THR A 403 -6.86 -2.14 -2.43
CA THR A 403 -6.65 -0.75 -2.06
C THR A 403 -5.16 -0.44 -1.96
N LEU A 404 -4.61 0.24 -2.98
CA LEU A 404 -3.21 0.66 -3.06
C LEU A 404 -3.16 2.18 -3.19
N TYR A 405 -2.79 2.88 -2.12
CA TYR A 405 -2.73 4.33 -2.19
C TYR A 405 -1.45 4.82 -2.90
N TRP A 406 -1.52 5.96 -3.52
CA TRP A 406 -0.39 6.72 -4.03
C TRP A 406 0.09 7.67 -2.92
N GLN A 407 1.29 7.52 -2.31
CA GLN A 407 2.34 6.57 -2.60
C GLN A 407 3.07 6.13 -1.31
N MET A 408 3.96 5.14 -1.38
CA MET A 408 4.69 4.62 -0.20
C MET A 408 5.80 5.56 0.25
N ASP A 409 6.62 6.03 -0.67
CA ASP A 409 7.94 6.64 -0.44
C ASP A 409 8.19 7.88 -1.31
N ASP A 410 9.32 8.56 -1.08
CA ASP A 410 9.80 9.71 -1.83
C ASP A 410 11.23 9.51 -2.35
N CYS A 411 11.52 10.03 -3.56
CA CYS A 411 12.86 9.98 -4.16
C CYS A 411 13.75 11.19 -3.83
N TRP A 412 13.23 12.18 -3.10
CA TRP A 412 13.95 13.34 -2.56
C TRP A 412 13.12 14.02 -1.47
N PRO A 413 13.71 14.89 -0.62
CA PRO A 413 12.96 15.57 0.45
C PRO A 413 11.93 16.55 -0.14
N VAL A 414 10.63 16.33 0.10
CA VAL A 414 9.56 17.02 -0.64
C VAL A 414 8.21 16.93 0.09
N ALA A 415 7.28 17.83 -0.20
CA ALA A 415 5.86 17.65 0.10
C ALA A 415 5.21 16.80 -1.00
N SER A 416 4.54 15.71 -0.62
CA SER A 416 4.06 14.69 -1.53
C SER A 416 2.93 13.86 -0.94
N TRP A 417 2.48 12.87 -1.71
CA TRP A 417 1.53 11.83 -1.28
C TRP A 417 2.18 10.72 -0.43
N ALA A 418 3.51 10.69 -0.32
CA ALA A 418 4.23 9.63 0.35
C ALA A 418 3.81 9.43 1.81
N SER A 419 3.82 8.19 2.27
CA SER A 419 3.59 7.82 3.67
C SER A 419 4.89 7.74 4.48
N MET A 420 6.01 7.50 3.82
CA MET A 420 7.36 7.70 4.34
C MET A 420 8.05 8.84 3.60
N ASP A 421 8.74 9.71 4.32
CA ASP A 421 9.56 10.73 3.68
C ASP A 421 10.88 10.14 3.12
N TYR A 422 11.60 10.95 2.36
CA TYR A 422 12.88 10.56 1.74
C TYR A 422 13.91 9.95 2.72
N PHE A 423 13.89 10.35 3.98
CA PHE A 423 14.78 9.80 5.01
C PHE A 423 14.27 8.51 5.65
N GLY A 424 13.10 8.01 5.20
CA GLY A 424 12.45 6.81 5.71
C GLY A 424 11.68 7.03 7.01
N ARG A 425 11.35 8.28 7.36
CA ARG A 425 10.52 8.60 8.53
C ARG A 425 9.05 8.42 8.21
N TRP A 426 8.34 7.76 9.08
CA TRP A 426 6.91 7.56 8.93
C TRP A 426 6.16 8.88 9.16
N LYS A 427 5.38 9.31 8.18
CA LYS A 427 4.39 10.37 8.34
C LYS A 427 3.16 9.83 9.05
N ALA A 428 2.26 10.71 9.52
CA ALA A 428 1.03 10.29 10.19
C ALA A 428 0.24 9.25 9.39
N ILE A 429 0.13 9.41 8.07
CA ILE A 429 -0.57 8.48 7.18
C ILE A 429 -0.10 7.03 7.35
N GLN A 430 1.19 6.76 7.60
CA GLN A 430 1.68 5.39 7.77
C GLN A 430 1.04 4.69 8.99
N TYR A 431 0.82 5.42 10.07
CA TYR A 431 0.13 4.93 11.27
C TYR A 431 -1.39 4.78 11.05
N TYR A 432 -1.99 5.72 10.31
CA TYR A 432 -3.39 5.61 9.92
C TYR A 432 -3.64 4.41 9.01
N ALA A 433 -2.77 4.20 8.00
CA ALA A 433 -2.82 3.02 7.14
C ALA A 433 -2.62 1.74 7.94
N LYS A 434 -1.64 1.69 8.85
CA LYS A 434 -1.41 0.55 9.75
C LYS A 434 -2.68 0.14 10.50
N ARG A 435 -3.41 1.10 11.07
CA ARG A 435 -4.67 0.84 11.78
C ARG A 435 -5.80 0.42 10.85
N SER A 436 -5.90 1.04 9.66
CA SER A 436 -6.97 0.77 8.69
C SER A 436 -6.71 -0.47 7.83
N MET A 437 -5.50 -1.05 7.87
CA MET A 437 -5.11 -2.27 7.13
C MET A 437 -4.94 -3.50 8.03
N LYS A 438 -5.35 -3.46 9.29
CA LYS A 438 -5.33 -4.65 10.18
C LYS A 438 -6.08 -5.81 9.54
N ASP A 439 -5.61 -7.04 9.76
CA ASP A 439 -6.24 -8.24 9.20
C ASP A 439 -7.67 -8.43 9.75
N VAL A 440 -7.90 -8.03 11.00
CA VAL A 440 -9.24 -7.86 11.60
C VAL A 440 -9.38 -6.40 12.04
N MET A 441 -10.41 -5.71 11.56
CA MET A 441 -10.60 -4.28 11.76
C MET A 441 -12.03 -3.95 12.15
N VAL A 442 -12.17 -3.09 13.16
CA VAL A 442 -13.41 -2.35 13.42
C VAL A 442 -13.45 -1.12 12.51
N SER A 443 -14.53 -0.89 11.79
CA SER A 443 -14.74 0.33 11.02
C SER A 443 -16.09 0.94 11.34
N ILE A 444 -16.10 2.21 11.76
CA ILE A 444 -17.33 2.92 12.11
C ILE A 444 -17.70 3.82 10.93
N ASP A 445 -18.85 3.56 10.32
CA ASP A 445 -19.38 4.31 9.20
C ASP A 445 -20.47 5.30 9.67
N GLY A 446 -20.14 6.59 9.62
CA GLY A 446 -21.07 7.69 9.86
C GLY A 446 -21.36 8.51 8.59
N THR A 447 -21.15 7.94 7.40
CA THR A 447 -21.37 8.65 6.13
C THR A 447 -22.83 8.80 5.75
N LYS A 448 -23.70 7.96 6.30
CA LYS A 448 -25.15 8.10 6.17
C LYS A 448 -25.65 9.09 7.22
N GLU A 449 -26.29 10.15 6.75
CA GLU A 449 -26.75 11.23 7.62
C GLU A 449 -27.64 10.72 8.75
N GLY A 450 -27.29 11.08 9.97
CA GLY A 450 -28.04 10.71 11.18
C GLY A 450 -27.91 9.26 11.62
N GLU A 451 -27.08 8.44 10.97
CA GLU A 451 -26.88 7.04 11.33
C GLU A 451 -25.40 6.72 11.56
N VAL A 452 -25.16 5.68 12.35
CA VAL A 452 -23.83 5.11 12.59
C VAL A 452 -23.92 3.60 12.48
N ASP A 453 -23.12 3.03 11.59
CA ASP A 453 -22.95 1.59 11.42
C ASP A 453 -21.56 1.16 11.89
N ILE A 454 -21.49 0.08 12.68
CA ILE A 454 -20.20 -0.52 13.07
C ILE A 454 -20.02 -1.81 12.28
N HIS A 455 -19.00 -1.80 11.44
CA HIS A 455 -18.58 -2.93 10.63
C HIS A 455 -17.40 -3.65 11.29
N ILE A 456 -17.38 -4.97 11.15
CA ILE A 456 -16.17 -5.76 11.33
C ILE A 456 -15.74 -6.24 9.94
N VAL A 457 -14.49 -5.98 9.61
CA VAL A 457 -13.84 -6.43 8.35
C VAL A 457 -12.77 -7.45 8.72
N SER A 458 -12.85 -8.63 8.13
CA SER A 458 -11.91 -9.74 8.35
C SER A 458 -11.23 -10.14 7.05
N ASP A 459 -9.92 -10.31 7.08
CA ASP A 459 -9.11 -10.91 6.00
C ASP A 459 -8.56 -12.28 6.41
N VAL A 460 -8.85 -12.74 7.64
CA VAL A 460 -8.37 -14.04 8.13
C VAL A 460 -9.23 -15.18 7.59
N PRO A 461 -8.64 -16.38 7.37
CA PRO A 461 -9.35 -17.52 6.78
C PRO A 461 -10.31 -18.23 7.75
N GLU A 462 -10.33 -17.83 9.01
CA GLU A 462 -11.26 -18.37 10.01
C GLU A 462 -12.38 -17.39 10.31
N PRO A 463 -13.61 -17.89 10.60
CA PRO A 463 -14.72 -17.05 11.07
C PRO A 463 -14.37 -16.40 12.43
N ILE A 464 -14.88 -15.21 12.65
CA ILE A 464 -14.79 -14.51 13.94
C ILE A 464 -16.09 -14.69 14.70
N ASP A 465 -16.03 -15.22 15.91
CA ASP A 465 -17.11 -15.21 16.90
C ASP A 465 -16.64 -14.45 18.14
N GLY A 466 -17.08 -13.20 18.25
CA GLY A 466 -16.62 -12.28 19.27
C GLY A 466 -17.73 -11.41 19.83
N THR A 467 -17.34 -10.43 20.61
CA THR A 467 -18.24 -9.42 21.16
C THR A 467 -17.73 -8.03 20.82
N LEU A 468 -18.60 -7.21 20.25
CA LEU A 468 -18.40 -5.78 20.14
C LEU A 468 -18.78 -5.14 21.50
N HIS A 469 -17.84 -4.45 22.12
CA HIS A 469 -18.08 -3.57 23.26
C HIS A 469 -17.98 -2.13 22.81
N ALA A 470 -19.01 -1.34 23.06
CA ALA A 470 -18.98 0.07 22.68
C ALA A 470 -19.39 0.95 23.87
N ALA A 471 -18.77 2.12 23.95
CA ALA A 471 -19.00 3.06 25.03
C ALA A 471 -18.89 4.51 24.54
N LEU A 472 -19.81 5.34 24.97
CA LEU A 472 -19.75 6.78 24.81
C LEU A 472 -19.09 7.42 26.03
N TYR A 473 -18.15 8.32 25.74
CA TYR A 473 -17.50 9.14 26.74
C TYR A 473 -17.67 10.62 26.38
N ASP A 474 -17.81 11.47 27.39
CA ASP A 474 -17.49 12.87 27.17
C ASP A 474 -15.97 13.10 27.13
N PHE A 475 -15.54 14.28 26.75
CA PHE A 475 -14.11 14.57 26.62
C PHE A 475 -13.36 14.63 27.95
N ASP A 476 -14.06 14.71 29.08
CA ASP A 476 -13.47 14.66 30.41
C ASP A 476 -13.40 13.22 30.96
N GLY A 477 -13.70 12.22 30.10
CA GLY A 477 -13.57 10.79 30.39
C GLY A 477 -14.75 10.17 31.14
N LYS A 478 -15.82 10.93 31.34
CA LYS A 478 -17.03 10.38 31.98
C LYS A 478 -17.74 9.44 31.02
N LEU A 479 -17.97 8.20 31.47
CA LEU A 479 -18.80 7.24 30.76
C LEU A 479 -20.25 7.70 30.73
N LEU A 480 -20.80 7.93 29.54
CA LEU A 480 -22.20 8.35 29.32
C LEU A 480 -23.10 7.15 29.05
N LYS A 481 -22.66 6.23 28.20
CA LYS A 481 -23.44 5.05 27.78
C LYS A 481 -22.51 3.88 27.47
N ARG A 482 -22.99 2.65 27.68
CA ARG A 482 -22.28 1.43 27.28
C ARG A 482 -23.28 0.44 26.68
N PHE A 483 -22.87 -0.26 25.66
CA PHE A 483 -23.61 -1.35 25.03
C PHE A 483 -22.66 -2.42 24.49
N SER A 484 -23.23 -3.59 24.18
CA SER A 484 -22.47 -4.67 23.53
C SER A 484 -23.37 -5.41 22.55
N ALA A 485 -22.77 -6.00 21.53
CA ALA A 485 -23.43 -6.81 20.53
C ALA A 485 -22.57 -8.03 20.18
N GLN A 486 -23.22 -9.13 19.81
CA GLN A 486 -22.54 -10.28 19.25
C GLN A 486 -21.91 -9.89 17.91
N ALA A 487 -20.65 -10.22 17.69
CA ALA A 487 -19.92 -9.97 16.45
C ALA A 487 -19.58 -11.32 15.79
N LYS A 488 -20.44 -11.75 14.85
CA LYS A 488 -20.20 -12.94 14.03
C LYS A 488 -19.87 -12.49 12.61
N VAL A 489 -18.71 -12.88 12.12
CA VAL A 489 -18.23 -12.53 10.77
C VAL A 489 -17.64 -13.78 10.14
N GLU A 490 -18.09 -14.09 8.93
CA GLU A 490 -17.55 -15.21 8.16
C GLU A 490 -16.07 -15.01 7.82
N ALA A 491 -15.40 -16.11 7.50
CA ALA A 491 -14.02 -16.07 7.05
C ALA A 491 -13.86 -15.12 5.84
N ASN A 492 -12.82 -14.29 5.86
CA ASN A 492 -12.49 -13.37 4.78
C ASN A 492 -13.65 -12.49 4.30
N ALA A 493 -14.47 -11.98 5.23
CA ALA A 493 -15.71 -11.24 4.95
C ALA A 493 -15.82 -9.92 5.72
N THR A 494 -16.88 -9.17 5.45
CA THR A 494 -17.30 -7.99 6.21
C THR A 494 -18.76 -8.13 6.64
N ALA A 495 -19.08 -7.61 7.82
CA ALA A 495 -20.45 -7.57 8.33
C ALA A 495 -20.72 -6.30 9.12
N VAL A 496 -21.93 -5.75 9.01
CA VAL A 496 -22.45 -4.76 9.94
C VAL A 496 -22.91 -5.52 11.20
N VAL A 497 -22.27 -5.27 12.32
CA VAL A 497 -22.58 -5.96 13.59
C VAL A 497 -23.45 -5.13 14.51
N TRP A 498 -23.56 -3.83 14.24
CA TRP A 498 -24.40 -2.94 15.02
C TRP A 498 -24.72 -1.65 14.25
N SER A 499 -25.94 -1.12 14.43
CA SER A 499 -26.42 0.13 13.83
C SER A 499 -27.27 0.92 14.81
N SER A 500 -27.21 2.25 14.73
CA SER A 500 -28.09 3.14 15.51
C SER A 500 -28.21 4.50 14.83
N SER A 501 -29.26 5.25 15.21
CA SER A 501 -29.30 6.68 14.93
C SER A 501 -28.33 7.44 15.84
N VAL A 502 -27.79 8.54 15.36
CA VAL A 502 -26.93 9.45 16.14
C VAL A 502 -27.69 10.00 17.37
N ASP A 503 -28.95 10.42 17.20
CA ASP A 503 -29.78 10.92 18.30
C ASP A 503 -30.02 9.86 19.38
N GLY A 504 -30.25 8.59 18.95
CA GLY A 504 -30.41 7.46 19.87
C GLY A 504 -29.14 7.08 20.61
N LEU A 505 -27.97 7.36 20.02
CA LEU A 505 -26.68 7.20 20.68
C LEU A 505 -26.44 8.30 21.71
N LEU A 506 -26.60 9.56 21.30
CA LEU A 506 -26.22 10.73 22.11
C LEU A 506 -27.18 10.98 23.28
N GLU A 507 -28.48 10.69 23.13
CA GLU A 507 -29.51 10.92 24.18
C GLU A 507 -29.41 12.32 24.81
N GLY A 508 -29.08 13.35 23.99
CA GLY A 508 -28.93 14.72 24.41
C GLY A 508 -27.52 15.14 24.85
N ALA A 509 -26.54 14.26 24.80
CA ALA A 509 -25.14 14.64 25.00
C ALA A 509 -24.63 15.58 23.87
N ASP A 510 -23.73 16.51 24.21
CA ASP A 510 -23.17 17.46 23.22
C ASP A 510 -22.29 16.70 22.18
N PRO A 511 -22.72 16.61 20.90
CA PRO A 511 -21.98 15.91 19.87
C PRO A 511 -20.56 16.48 19.63
N LYS A 512 -20.31 17.75 20.00
CA LYS A 512 -19.02 18.43 19.90
C LYS A 512 -18.05 18.07 21.03
N ARG A 513 -18.53 17.38 22.07
CA ARG A 513 -17.74 16.95 23.25
C ARG A 513 -17.96 15.47 23.59
N THR A 514 -18.39 14.66 22.63
CA THR A 514 -18.68 13.23 22.84
C THR A 514 -17.87 12.38 21.85
N VAL A 515 -17.33 11.26 22.31
CA VAL A 515 -16.62 10.28 21.51
C VAL A 515 -17.18 8.88 21.75
N LEU A 516 -17.42 8.13 20.67
CA LEU A 516 -17.76 6.71 20.70
C LEU A 516 -16.47 5.90 20.59
N LYS A 517 -16.25 4.97 21.52
CA LYS A 517 -15.18 3.95 21.47
C LYS A 517 -15.82 2.59 21.22
N ALA A 518 -15.34 1.86 20.24
CA ALA A 518 -15.79 0.52 19.91
C ALA A 518 -14.60 -0.46 19.91
N ASP A 519 -14.71 -1.52 20.71
CA ASP A 519 -13.69 -2.57 20.87
C ASP A 519 -14.28 -3.91 20.40
N LEU A 520 -13.59 -4.59 19.49
CA LEU A 520 -13.89 -5.97 19.15
C LEU A 520 -13.06 -6.89 20.03
N ALA A 521 -13.68 -7.74 20.81
CA ALA A 521 -13.04 -8.76 21.65
C ALA A 521 -13.42 -10.16 21.16
N ALA A 522 -12.42 -11.03 20.99
CA ALA A 522 -12.59 -12.45 20.77
C ALA A 522 -11.44 -13.22 21.44
N ASP A 523 -11.67 -14.46 21.85
CA ASP A 523 -10.69 -15.32 22.52
C ASP A 523 -9.97 -14.67 23.71
N GLY A 524 -10.73 -13.86 24.49
CA GLY A 524 -10.24 -13.18 25.68
C GLY A 524 -9.30 -11.99 25.43
N ARG A 525 -9.16 -11.51 24.20
CA ARG A 525 -8.33 -10.37 23.82
C ARG A 525 -9.08 -9.36 22.96
N VAL A 526 -8.68 -8.10 23.03
CA VAL A 526 -9.16 -7.07 22.10
C VAL A 526 -8.37 -7.20 20.78
N LEU A 527 -9.10 -7.46 19.69
CA LEU A 527 -8.52 -7.58 18.35
C LEU A 527 -8.30 -6.21 17.70
N ASP A 528 -9.27 -5.32 17.86
CA ASP A 528 -9.18 -3.94 17.36
C ASP A 528 -10.04 -2.99 18.18
N SER A 529 -9.67 -1.70 18.14
CA SER A 529 -10.35 -0.60 18.81
C SER A 529 -10.43 0.59 17.87
N LYS A 530 -11.60 1.27 17.85
CA LYS A 530 -11.85 2.43 16.99
C LYS A 530 -12.61 3.53 17.74
N LEU A 531 -12.26 4.78 17.41
CA LEU A 531 -12.98 5.96 17.88
C LEU A 531 -13.78 6.61 16.76
N HIS A 532 -14.93 7.19 17.12
CA HIS A 532 -15.77 7.96 16.21
C HIS A 532 -16.26 9.24 16.88
N TYR A 533 -16.28 10.33 16.11
CA TYR A 533 -16.77 11.65 16.49
C TYR A 533 -17.99 12.00 15.67
N PHE A 534 -18.94 12.72 16.28
CA PHE A 534 -20.26 12.97 15.71
C PHE A 534 -20.34 14.26 14.90
N VAL A 535 -19.26 15.04 14.87
CA VAL A 535 -19.16 16.29 14.10
C VAL A 535 -17.81 16.34 13.37
N PRO A 536 -17.68 17.12 12.29
CA PRO A 536 -16.41 17.36 11.63
C PRO A 536 -15.33 17.85 12.60
N ALA A 537 -14.07 17.49 12.36
CA ALA A 537 -12.97 17.81 13.27
C ALA A 537 -12.84 19.32 13.58
N LYS A 538 -13.17 20.19 12.63
CA LYS A 538 -13.19 21.66 12.83
C LYS A 538 -14.26 22.16 13.81
N ASP A 539 -15.31 21.37 14.05
CA ASP A 539 -16.44 21.74 14.91
C ASP A 539 -16.32 21.13 16.32
N ILE A 540 -15.32 20.28 16.55
CA ILE A 540 -15.06 19.66 17.86
C ILE A 540 -14.55 20.71 18.84
N LYS A 541 -15.15 20.75 20.03
CA LYS A 541 -14.72 21.65 21.12
C LYS A 541 -13.60 21.00 21.92
N LEU A 542 -12.38 21.15 21.44
CA LEU A 542 -11.19 20.70 22.17
C LEU A 542 -10.80 21.67 23.28
N SER A 543 -10.19 21.12 24.33
CA SER A 543 -9.44 21.86 25.34
C SER A 543 -7.96 21.50 25.23
N LYS A 544 -7.08 22.34 25.76
CA LYS A 544 -5.67 21.98 25.84
C LYS A 544 -5.51 20.84 26.84
N ALA A 545 -5.05 19.69 26.35
CA ALA A 545 -4.83 18.50 27.16
C ALA A 545 -3.42 18.49 27.77
N MET A 546 -3.31 18.00 29.00
CA MET A 546 -2.04 17.66 29.61
C MET A 546 -1.78 16.17 29.42
N VAL A 547 -0.90 15.84 28.47
CA VAL A 547 -0.49 14.46 28.22
C VAL A 547 0.70 14.14 29.08
N THR A 548 0.59 13.11 29.93
CA THR A 548 1.68 12.56 30.72
C THR A 548 2.26 11.33 29.99
N ILE A 549 3.59 11.21 30.01
CA ILE A 549 4.31 10.08 29.43
C ILE A 549 5.20 9.46 30.51
N ARG A 550 5.15 8.14 30.63
CA ARG A 550 5.95 7.36 31.56
C ARG A 550 6.62 6.21 30.82
N GLU A 551 7.93 6.13 30.96
CA GLU A 551 8.69 4.98 30.47
C GLU A 551 8.37 3.72 31.27
N VAL A 552 8.20 2.62 30.57
CA VAL A 552 7.92 1.28 31.12
C VAL A 552 8.75 0.23 30.38
N ALA A 553 8.91 -0.96 30.94
CA ALA A 553 9.56 -2.05 30.23
C ALA A 553 8.69 -2.51 29.04
N GLY A 554 9.27 -2.54 27.86
CA GLY A 554 8.64 -3.04 26.64
C GLY A 554 9.04 -4.49 26.34
N SER A 555 8.28 -5.13 25.45
CA SER A 555 8.58 -6.49 24.99
C SER A 555 9.78 -6.54 24.03
N ASN A 556 9.98 -5.47 23.25
CA ASN A 556 10.98 -5.37 22.19
C ASN A 556 11.85 -4.11 22.29
N GLY A 557 11.88 -3.42 23.43
CA GLY A 557 12.64 -2.18 23.60
C GLY A 557 12.06 -1.26 24.65
N THR A 558 12.27 0.05 24.49
CA THR A 558 11.72 1.07 25.39
C THR A 558 10.25 1.31 25.05
N ALA A 559 9.38 1.15 26.02
CA ALA A 559 7.95 1.42 25.89
C ALA A 559 7.54 2.64 26.74
N PHE A 560 6.44 3.26 26.33
CA PHE A 560 5.89 4.46 26.96
C PHE A 560 4.40 4.31 27.16
N THR A 561 3.92 4.51 28.39
CA THR A 561 2.50 4.62 28.69
C THR A 561 2.12 6.10 28.74
N LEU A 562 1.08 6.46 27.98
CA LEU A 562 0.57 7.82 27.89
C LEU A 562 -0.85 7.88 28.49
N GLU A 563 -1.09 8.95 29.23
CA GLU A 563 -2.38 9.28 29.83
C GLU A 563 -2.68 10.77 29.63
N THR A 564 -3.95 11.15 29.77
CA THR A 564 -4.41 12.54 29.59
C THR A 564 -5.45 12.93 30.63
N ASP A 565 -5.59 14.22 30.91
CA ASP A 565 -6.59 14.80 31.80
C ASP A 565 -7.93 15.16 31.11
N THR A 566 -7.89 15.44 29.81
CA THR A 566 -9.06 15.60 28.92
C THR A 566 -8.75 14.96 27.57
N LEU A 567 -9.74 14.82 26.67
CA LEU A 567 -9.50 14.24 25.35
C LEU A 567 -8.34 14.91 24.63
N ALA A 568 -7.28 14.13 24.33
CA ALA A 568 -6.18 14.57 23.50
C ALA A 568 -6.25 13.90 22.12
N LYS A 569 -6.53 14.69 21.07
CA LYS A 569 -6.58 14.19 19.70
C LYS A 569 -5.20 14.18 19.04
N GLN A 570 -4.98 13.19 18.17
CA GLN A 570 -3.78 13.03 17.35
C GLN A 570 -2.50 13.29 18.14
N VAL A 571 -2.35 12.58 19.25
CA VAL A 571 -1.14 12.64 20.08
C VAL A 571 0.02 12.08 19.27
N ALA A 572 1.01 12.93 19.02
CA ALA A 572 2.20 12.62 18.25
C ALA A 572 3.44 12.60 19.15
N LEU A 573 4.23 11.56 19.01
CA LEU A 573 5.53 11.40 19.65
C LEU A 573 6.63 11.62 18.60
N PHE A 574 7.57 12.50 18.92
CA PHE A 574 8.74 12.77 18.10
C PHE A 574 9.99 12.37 18.89
N ALA A 575 10.72 11.38 18.38
CA ALA A 575 11.97 10.90 18.99
C ALA A 575 13.18 11.64 18.38
N GLU A 576 14.22 11.86 19.19
CA GLU A 576 15.50 12.38 18.72
C GLU A 576 16.21 11.36 17.81
N ALA A 577 16.15 10.07 18.18
CA ALA A 577 16.71 8.97 17.40
C ALA A 577 15.85 8.65 16.17
N GLU A 578 16.48 8.10 15.13
CA GLU A 578 15.78 7.57 13.96
C GLU A 578 15.11 6.24 14.32
N GLY A 579 13.83 6.12 13.98
CA GLY A 579 13.02 4.95 14.29
C GLY A 579 11.53 5.23 14.14
N VAL A 580 10.73 4.26 14.59
CA VAL A 580 9.26 4.33 14.56
C VAL A 580 8.69 3.91 15.90
N PHE A 581 7.51 4.38 16.24
CA PHE A 581 6.74 3.85 17.36
C PHE A 581 5.84 2.71 16.88
N SER A 582 5.49 1.81 17.79
CA SER A 582 4.53 0.73 17.48
C SER A 582 3.14 1.28 17.09
N ASP A 583 2.77 2.44 17.63
CA ASP A 583 1.68 3.30 17.17
C ASP A 583 2.01 4.77 17.46
N ASN A 584 1.37 5.70 16.74
CA ASN A 584 1.56 7.14 16.88
C ASN A 584 0.38 7.89 16.25
N TRP A 585 0.23 9.18 16.51
CA TRP A 585 -0.89 9.98 15.96
C TRP A 585 -2.25 9.38 16.32
N PHE A 586 -2.42 8.99 17.59
CA PHE A 586 -3.64 8.40 18.14
C PHE A 586 -4.32 9.35 19.10
N ASP A 587 -5.57 9.05 19.44
CA ASP A 587 -6.33 9.84 20.40
C ASP A 587 -6.29 9.19 21.79
N LEU A 588 -6.24 10.00 22.85
CA LEU A 588 -6.29 9.57 24.25
C LEU A 588 -7.59 10.04 24.90
N ILE A 589 -8.27 9.11 25.58
CA ILE A 589 -9.43 9.38 26.43
C ILE A 589 -8.97 9.31 27.88
N PRO A 590 -9.37 10.25 28.77
CA PRO A 590 -9.02 10.20 30.19
C PRO A 590 -9.37 8.86 30.83
N GLY A 591 -8.46 8.30 31.62
CA GLY A 591 -8.64 7.01 32.28
C GLY A 591 -8.46 5.78 31.39
N ILE A 592 -8.11 5.95 30.11
CA ILE A 592 -7.80 4.88 29.16
C ILE A 592 -6.35 5.06 28.65
N PRO A 593 -5.35 4.49 29.35
CA PRO A 593 -3.96 4.66 28.95
C PRO A 593 -3.65 3.92 27.63
N VAL A 594 -2.70 4.45 26.87
CA VAL A 594 -2.14 3.82 25.67
C VAL A 594 -0.65 3.58 25.88
N THR A 595 -0.20 2.36 25.56
CA THR A 595 1.23 2.02 25.62
C THR A 595 1.76 1.80 24.21
N VAL A 596 2.90 2.44 23.89
CA VAL A 596 3.60 2.30 22.62
C VAL A 596 5.06 1.94 22.86
N GLU A 597 5.65 1.17 21.94
CA GLU A 597 7.08 0.81 21.96
C GLU A 597 7.83 1.61 20.88
N PHE A 598 9.07 1.99 21.17
CA PHE A 598 9.97 2.57 20.19
C PHE A 598 10.86 1.50 19.57
N LEU A 599 10.90 1.46 18.25
CA LEU A 599 11.75 0.61 17.45
C LEU A 599 12.71 1.49 16.67
N GLY A 600 13.98 1.46 17.03
CA GLY A 600 15.03 2.18 16.34
C GLY A 600 15.31 1.58 14.97
N ARG A 601 15.87 2.38 14.06
CA ARG A 601 16.35 1.89 12.78
C ARG A 601 17.47 0.88 13.02
N GLY A 602 17.28 -0.35 12.53
CA GLY A 602 18.20 -1.46 12.77
C GLY A 602 19.50 -1.34 11.97
N ALA A 603 20.51 -2.09 12.41
CA ALA A 603 21.73 -2.33 11.63
C ALA A 603 21.47 -3.44 10.60
N ALA A 604 22.44 -3.65 9.69
CA ALA A 604 22.35 -4.63 8.61
C ALA A 604 21.71 -5.97 9.03
N GLY A 605 20.68 -6.40 8.30
CA GLY A 605 19.92 -7.61 8.54
C GLY A 605 18.73 -7.49 9.50
N ARG A 606 18.38 -6.26 9.94
CA ARG A 606 17.15 -5.98 10.70
C ARG A 606 16.71 -4.54 10.43
N ALA A 607 15.56 -4.36 9.79
CA ALA A 607 15.00 -3.03 9.52
C ALA A 607 14.73 -2.23 10.81
N PHE A 608 14.28 -2.93 11.87
CA PHE A 608 13.96 -2.35 13.17
C PHE A 608 14.55 -3.18 14.29
N ALA A 609 15.05 -2.51 15.32
CA ALA A 609 15.63 -3.14 16.50
C ALA A 609 15.28 -2.36 17.78
N PRO A 610 15.27 -3.02 18.95
CA PRO A 610 15.18 -2.33 20.23
C PRO A 610 16.24 -1.24 20.34
N ALA A 611 15.81 -0.01 20.66
CA ALA A 611 16.71 1.12 20.81
C ALA A 611 16.16 2.17 21.81
N SER A 612 17.03 3.05 22.28
CA SER A 612 16.59 4.24 23.02
C SER A 612 16.14 5.32 22.03
N PRO A 613 14.98 5.95 22.23
CA PRO A 613 14.50 7.05 21.40
C PRO A 613 15.28 8.37 21.62
N GLY A 614 16.14 8.44 22.63
CA GLY A 614 16.67 9.72 23.13
C GLY A 614 15.57 10.55 23.78
N ARG A 615 15.61 11.86 23.59
CA ARG A 615 14.56 12.76 24.08
C ARG A 615 13.29 12.58 23.23
N ILE A 616 12.14 12.47 23.89
CA ILE A 616 10.82 12.45 23.26
C ILE A 616 10.11 13.78 23.49
N THR A 617 9.54 14.33 22.44
CA THR A 617 8.58 15.44 22.49
C THR A 617 7.19 14.89 22.20
N VAL A 618 6.23 15.21 23.07
CA VAL A 618 4.81 14.85 22.89
C VAL A 618 4.02 16.10 22.55
N GLN A 619 3.23 16.05 21.51
CA GLN A 619 2.30 17.11 21.11
C GLN A 619 0.95 16.48 20.78
N SER A 620 -0.11 17.26 20.85
CA SER A 620 -1.46 16.89 20.44
C SER A 620 -2.00 17.90 19.42
N PHE A 621 -3.12 17.58 18.79
CA PHE A 621 -3.75 18.48 17.83
C PHE A 621 -4.02 19.89 18.40
N ALA A 622 -4.39 19.97 19.67
CA ALA A 622 -4.61 21.24 20.38
C ALA A 622 -3.35 22.12 20.51
N ASP A 623 -2.15 21.53 20.37
CA ASP A 623 -0.90 22.28 20.42
C ASP A 623 -0.61 23.01 19.10
N TRP A 624 -1.22 22.59 17.99
CA TRP A 624 -0.97 23.13 16.64
C TRP A 624 -2.01 24.11 16.14
N ILE A 625 -3.18 24.18 16.78
CA ILE A 625 -4.32 25.02 16.35
C ILE A 625 -4.59 26.15 17.34
N GLU A 626 -5.27 27.20 16.89
CA GLU A 626 -5.90 28.18 17.75
C GLU A 626 -7.16 27.56 18.37
N LEU A 627 -7.28 27.54 19.72
CA LEU A 627 -8.38 26.98 20.47
C LEU A 627 -9.48 28.02 20.74
#